data_8a3859c3655a221c8efe4c782c6bcdf1
#
_entry.id   8a3859c3655a221c8efe4c782c6bcdf1
#
_cell.length_a   1.000
_cell.length_b   1.000
_cell.length_c   1.000
_cell.angle_alpha   90.00
_cell.angle_beta   90.00
_cell.angle_gamma   90.00
#
_symmetry.space_group_name_H-M   'P 1'
#
loop_
_entity.id
_entity.type
_entity.pdbx_description
1 polymer ?
#
loop_
_entity_poly.entity_id
_entity_poly.type
_entity_poly.pdbx_seq_one_letter_code
_entity_poly.pdbx_strand_id
1 'polypeptide(L)'
;MIEKPVKRRGPPRACGLIIPLMANLGTRLYTRRKGRLIGKDAQGRCYYESTGPARRGGGLDRPERWVIYLKGEDPSAVPPEWWGWLHHTLDAPIPQEERKPWQLPYQPNMTGTAQSYRPSGSAYSTGQRPKATGDYESWTPDA
;
A
#
# COMPACT_ATOMS: atom_id res chain seq x y z
N MET A 1 -28.64 21.48 -22.20
CA MET A 1 -27.33 20.87 -22.50
C MET A 1 -27.35 19.47 -21.93
N ILE A 2 -27.44 18.44 -22.76
CA ILE A 2 -27.58 17.05 -22.33
C ILE A 2 -26.17 16.48 -22.34
N GLU A 3 -25.61 16.18 -21.18
CA GLU A 3 -24.32 15.49 -21.06
C GLU A 3 -24.39 14.10 -21.67
N LYS A 4 -23.52 13.82 -22.62
CA LYS A 4 -23.38 12.52 -23.26
C LYS A 4 -22.80 11.54 -22.23
N PRO A 5 -23.35 10.32 -22.10
CA PRO A 5 -22.82 9.32 -21.18
C PRO A 5 -21.39 8.94 -21.57
N VAL A 6 -20.47 9.00 -20.58
CA VAL A 6 -19.09 8.55 -20.72
C VAL A 6 -19.08 7.07 -21.09
N LYS A 7 -18.58 6.78 -22.27
CA LYS A 7 -18.45 5.42 -22.82
C LYS A 7 -17.51 4.61 -21.90
N ARG A 8 -18.06 3.72 -21.10
CA ARG A 8 -17.28 2.78 -20.29
C ARG A 8 -16.35 2.01 -21.21
N ARG A 9 -15.05 2.26 -21.13
CA ARG A 9 -14.04 1.44 -21.82
C ARG A 9 -14.20 0.02 -21.32
N GLY A 10 -14.38 -0.91 -22.24
CA GLY A 10 -14.46 -2.34 -21.93
C GLY A 10 -13.21 -2.82 -21.16
N PRO A 11 -13.30 -3.96 -20.47
CA PRO A 11 -12.23 -4.46 -19.64
C PRO A 11 -10.93 -4.55 -20.46
N PRO A 12 -9.79 -4.11 -19.90
CA PRO A 12 -8.50 -4.32 -20.55
C PRO A 12 -8.31 -5.81 -20.77
N ARG A 13 -8.03 -6.16 -22.03
CA ARG A 13 -7.78 -7.54 -22.46
C ARG A 13 -6.74 -8.16 -21.53
N ALA A 14 -7.00 -9.38 -21.11
CA ALA A 14 -6.21 -10.22 -20.23
C ALA A 14 -4.72 -9.90 -20.33
N CYS A 15 -4.17 -9.31 -19.28
CA CYS A 15 -2.75 -9.39 -19.01
C CYS A 15 -2.40 -10.87 -18.92
N GLY A 16 -1.59 -11.34 -19.87
CA GLY A 16 -1.25 -12.74 -20.03
C GLY A 16 -0.92 -13.37 -18.67
N LEU A 17 -1.37 -14.58 -18.51
CA LEU A 17 -1.43 -15.52 -17.40
C LEU A 17 -0.15 -15.63 -16.52
N ILE A 18 0.41 -14.54 -16.07
CA ILE A 18 1.51 -14.53 -15.11
C ILE A 18 0.95 -14.00 -13.79
N ILE A 19 0.09 -14.80 -13.17
CA ILE A 19 -0.11 -14.65 -11.73
C ILE A 19 1.25 -14.99 -11.12
N PRO A 20 1.89 -14.08 -10.36
CA PRO A 20 3.22 -14.33 -9.81
C PRO A 20 3.26 -15.70 -9.13
N LEU A 21 4.30 -16.48 -9.41
CA LEU A 21 4.47 -17.86 -8.95
C LEU A 21 4.44 -18.01 -7.41
N MET A 22 4.35 -16.87 -6.71
CA MET A 22 4.48 -16.74 -5.26
C MET A 22 3.18 -16.82 -4.48
N ALA A 23 2.03 -16.56 -5.11
CA ALA A 23 0.76 -16.85 -4.47
C ALA A 23 0.57 -18.37 -4.38
N ASN A 24 0.05 -18.86 -3.25
CA ASN A 24 -0.27 -20.28 -3.11
C ASN A 24 -1.28 -20.71 -4.19
N LEU A 25 -1.33 -22.00 -4.49
CA LEU A 25 -2.15 -22.55 -5.57
C LEU A 25 -3.63 -22.17 -5.39
N GLY A 26 -4.14 -22.17 -4.16
CA GLY A 26 -5.52 -21.78 -3.85
C GLY A 26 -5.82 -20.34 -4.21
N THR A 27 -4.95 -19.41 -3.83
CA THR A 27 -5.09 -17.97 -4.17
C THR A 27 -5.06 -17.77 -5.69
N ARG A 28 -4.17 -18.47 -6.40
CA ARG A 28 -4.07 -18.37 -7.86
C ARG A 28 -5.34 -18.87 -8.54
N LEU A 29 -5.87 -20.01 -8.10
CA LEU A 29 -7.10 -20.58 -8.63
C LEU A 29 -8.31 -19.69 -8.34
N TYR A 30 -8.38 -19.16 -7.12
CA TYR A 30 -9.42 -18.20 -6.73
C TYR A 30 -9.36 -16.93 -7.58
N THR A 31 -8.18 -16.33 -7.70
CA THR A 31 -7.97 -15.11 -8.51
C THR A 31 -8.33 -15.35 -9.98
N ARG A 32 -7.94 -16.51 -10.55
CA ARG A 32 -8.30 -16.86 -11.93
C ARG A 32 -9.81 -16.99 -12.14
N ARG A 33 -10.52 -17.51 -11.13
CA ARG A 33 -11.97 -17.81 -11.24
C ARG A 33 -12.86 -16.62 -10.88
N LYS A 34 -12.44 -15.81 -9.91
CA LYS A 34 -13.25 -14.76 -9.29
C LYS A 34 -12.65 -13.36 -9.41
N GLY A 35 -11.40 -13.24 -9.77
CA GLY A 35 -10.70 -11.96 -9.79
C GLY A 35 -10.76 -11.24 -11.13
N ARG A 36 -11.14 -9.97 -11.11
CA ARG A 36 -10.95 -9.02 -12.19
C ARG A 36 -9.71 -8.20 -11.89
N LEU A 37 -8.72 -8.20 -12.77
CA LEU A 37 -7.56 -7.33 -12.63
C LEU A 37 -7.98 -5.87 -12.77
N ILE A 38 -7.66 -5.05 -11.78
CA ILE A 38 -7.90 -3.60 -11.79
C ILE A 38 -6.67 -2.87 -12.32
N GLY A 39 -5.48 -3.25 -11.86
CA GLY A 39 -4.24 -2.68 -12.34
C GLY A 39 -3.00 -3.26 -11.67
N LYS A 40 -1.87 -2.62 -11.97
CA LYS A 40 -0.56 -2.93 -11.37
C LYS A 40 0.07 -1.65 -10.86
N ASP A 41 0.86 -1.77 -9.81
CA ASP A 41 1.70 -0.67 -9.35
C ASP A 41 3.06 -0.64 -10.08
N ALA A 42 3.88 0.36 -9.74
CA ALA A 42 5.19 0.57 -10.34
C ALA A 42 6.17 -0.59 -10.06
N GLN A 43 5.98 -1.35 -8.98
CA GLN A 43 6.79 -2.51 -8.61
C GLN A 43 6.30 -3.80 -9.26
N GLY A 44 5.09 -3.80 -9.87
CA GLY A 44 4.53 -4.95 -10.58
C GLY A 44 3.56 -5.79 -9.74
N ARG A 45 3.16 -5.38 -8.54
CA ARG A 45 2.09 -6.03 -7.78
C ARG A 45 0.78 -5.88 -8.53
N CYS A 46 -0.04 -6.91 -8.49
CA CYS A 46 -1.30 -6.96 -9.22
C CYS A 46 -2.48 -6.83 -8.25
N TYR A 47 -3.39 -5.94 -8.56
CA TYR A 47 -4.56 -5.63 -7.74
C TYR A 47 -5.83 -6.15 -8.40
N TYR A 48 -6.62 -6.88 -7.64
CA TYR A 48 -7.80 -7.58 -8.12
C TYR A 48 -9.03 -7.22 -7.32
N GLU A 49 -10.17 -7.29 -7.99
CA GLU A 49 -11.50 -7.12 -7.38
C GLU A 49 -12.37 -8.32 -7.77
N SER A 50 -13.22 -8.77 -6.84
CA SER A 50 -14.13 -9.88 -7.07
C SER A 50 -15.19 -9.53 -8.13
N THR A 51 -15.45 -10.46 -9.05
CA THR A 51 -16.52 -10.34 -10.07
C THR A 51 -17.87 -10.85 -9.58
N GLY A 52 -17.90 -11.52 -8.43
CA GLY A 52 -19.13 -12.06 -7.83
C GLY A 52 -19.82 -11.09 -6.90
N PRO A 53 -21.04 -11.40 -6.46
CA PRO A 53 -21.71 -10.64 -5.42
C PRO A 53 -20.86 -10.63 -4.15
N ALA A 54 -20.90 -9.53 -3.42
CA ALA A 54 -20.23 -9.40 -2.14
C ALA A 54 -20.56 -10.58 -1.22
N ARG A 55 -19.57 -11.09 -0.51
CA ARG A 55 -19.78 -12.18 0.43
C ARG A 55 -20.71 -11.72 1.55
N ARG A 56 -21.87 -12.36 1.68
CA ARG A 56 -22.77 -12.17 2.83
C ARG A 56 -22.01 -12.53 4.11
N GLY A 57 -21.74 -11.57 4.97
CA GLY A 57 -21.10 -11.82 6.26
C GLY A 57 -20.34 -10.65 6.88
N GLY A 58 -20.09 -9.57 6.15
CA GLY A 58 -19.32 -8.42 6.64
C GLY A 58 -20.10 -7.09 6.70
N GLY A 59 -21.42 -7.08 6.59
CA GLY A 59 -22.22 -5.87 6.77
C GLY A 59 -22.14 -4.80 5.67
N LEU A 60 -21.27 -4.98 4.68
CA LEU A 60 -21.11 -4.06 3.55
C LEU A 60 -21.17 -4.87 2.26
N ASP A 61 -22.14 -4.53 1.41
CA ASP A 61 -22.38 -5.17 0.11
C ASP A 61 -21.33 -4.68 -0.93
N ARG A 62 -20.03 -4.89 -0.63
CA ARG A 62 -18.89 -4.42 -1.43
C ARG A 62 -18.12 -5.61 -2.01
N PRO A 63 -17.59 -5.48 -3.26
CA PRO A 63 -16.75 -6.51 -3.85
C PRO A 63 -15.46 -6.69 -3.03
N GLU A 64 -15.00 -7.93 -2.88
CA GLU A 64 -13.72 -8.21 -2.24
C GLU A 64 -12.58 -7.64 -3.10
N ARG A 65 -11.59 -7.02 -2.48
CA ARG A 65 -10.38 -6.50 -3.12
C ARG A 65 -9.15 -7.14 -2.51
N TRP A 66 -8.19 -7.50 -3.33
CA TRP A 66 -6.93 -8.09 -2.86
C TRP A 66 -5.77 -7.75 -3.78
N VAL A 67 -4.57 -7.93 -3.24
CA VAL A 67 -3.31 -7.74 -3.95
C VAL A 67 -2.53 -9.05 -3.98
N ILE A 68 -1.81 -9.28 -5.07
CA ILE A 68 -0.83 -10.36 -5.17
C ILE A 68 0.56 -9.71 -5.03
N TYR A 69 1.23 -10.01 -3.91
CA TYR A 69 2.56 -9.53 -3.59
C TYR A 69 3.64 -10.22 -4.41
N LEU A 70 4.80 -9.58 -4.51
CA LEU A 70 6.01 -10.22 -5.00
C LEU A 70 6.63 -11.09 -3.88
N LYS A 71 7.64 -11.89 -4.24
CA LYS A 71 8.27 -12.83 -3.30
C LYS A 71 8.94 -12.09 -2.14
N GLY A 72 8.59 -12.48 -0.91
CA GLY A 72 9.23 -11.95 0.29
C GLY A 72 8.80 -10.54 0.68
N GLU A 73 7.77 -10.00 0.02
CA GLU A 73 7.23 -8.70 0.40
C GLU A 73 6.29 -8.79 1.60
N ASP A 74 6.34 -7.75 2.42
CA ASP A 74 5.45 -7.51 3.54
C ASP A 74 4.18 -6.76 3.08
N PRO A 75 3.03 -6.91 3.74
CA PRO A 75 1.82 -6.15 3.44
C PRO A 75 1.99 -4.63 3.43
N SER A 76 2.94 -4.11 4.21
CA SER A 76 3.28 -2.68 4.19
C SER A 76 3.88 -2.20 2.87
N ALA A 77 4.22 -3.11 1.96
CA ALA A 77 4.74 -2.75 0.65
C ALA A 77 3.68 -2.12 -0.30
N VAL A 78 2.40 -2.17 0.05
CA VAL A 78 1.31 -1.54 -0.73
C VAL A 78 1.48 -0.01 -0.71
N PRO A 79 1.65 0.64 -1.86
CA PRO A 79 1.81 2.08 -1.89
C PRO A 79 0.50 2.81 -1.60
N PRO A 80 0.55 4.06 -1.09
CA PRO A 80 -0.63 4.81 -0.64
C PRO A 80 -1.66 5.03 -1.76
N GLU A 81 -1.25 5.10 -3.01
CA GLU A 81 -2.14 5.24 -4.17
C GLU A 81 -3.12 4.07 -4.32
N TRP A 82 -2.69 2.87 -3.92
CA TRP A 82 -3.49 1.65 -3.95
C TRP A 82 -4.13 1.32 -2.60
N TRP A 83 -3.56 1.82 -1.51
CA TRP A 83 -4.02 1.51 -0.16
C TRP A 83 -5.47 1.95 0.08
N GLY A 84 -5.81 3.18 -0.29
CA GLY A 84 -7.15 3.73 -0.15
C GLY A 84 -8.20 2.94 -0.94
N TRP A 85 -7.84 2.50 -2.15
CA TRP A 85 -8.71 1.64 -2.95
C TRP A 85 -8.85 0.24 -2.32
N LEU A 86 -7.76 -0.37 -1.90
CA LEU A 86 -7.75 -1.72 -1.31
C LEU A 86 -8.64 -1.80 -0.06
N HIS A 87 -8.65 -0.75 0.75
CA HIS A 87 -9.45 -0.64 1.97
C HIS A 87 -10.84 -0.01 1.78
N HIS A 88 -11.29 0.14 0.54
CA HIS A 88 -12.60 0.72 0.22
C HIS A 88 -12.83 2.16 0.72
N THR A 89 -11.76 2.90 0.98
CA THR A 89 -11.82 4.33 1.28
C THR A 89 -12.03 5.15 0.02
N LEU A 90 -11.49 4.64 -1.11
CA LEU A 90 -11.61 5.23 -2.43
C LEU A 90 -12.22 4.22 -3.42
N ASP A 91 -12.99 4.71 -4.38
CA ASP A 91 -13.58 3.87 -5.42
C ASP A 91 -12.60 3.52 -6.55
N ALA A 92 -11.58 4.35 -6.73
CA ALA A 92 -10.50 4.13 -7.71
C ALA A 92 -9.14 4.38 -7.07
N PRO A 93 -8.06 3.71 -7.54
CA PRO A 93 -6.70 4.04 -7.13
C PRO A 93 -6.33 5.45 -7.61
N ILE A 94 -5.50 6.14 -6.82
CA ILE A 94 -5.02 7.49 -7.13
C ILE A 94 -4.01 7.39 -8.27
N PRO A 95 -4.16 8.14 -9.37
CA PRO A 95 -3.16 8.21 -10.43
C PRO A 95 -1.84 8.80 -9.90
N GLN A 96 -0.70 8.29 -10.40
CA GLN A 96 0.61 8.80 -9.98
C GLN A 96 0.83 10.27 -10.34
N GLU A 97 0.20 10.75 -11.39
CA GLU A 97 0.24 12.14 -11.85
C GLU A 97 -0.37 13.12 -10.83
N GLU A 98 -1.23 12.64 -9.95
CA GLU A 98 -1.85 13.46 -8.90
C GLU A 98 -0.95 13.63 -7.65
N ARG A 99 0.23 13.01 -7.61
CA ARG A 99 1.18 13.19 -6.50
C ARG A 99 1.63 14.64 -6.39
N LYS A 100 1.62 15.13 -5.17
CA LYS A 100 2.05 16.49 -4.86
C LYS A 100 3.58 16.54 -4.71
N PRO A 101 4.23 17.69 -5.02
CA PRO A 101 5.70 17.83 -4.93
C PRO A 101 6.30 17.55 -3.54
N TRP A 102 5.52 17.73 -2.49
CA TRP A 102 5.94 17.49 -1.11
C TRP A 102 5.84 16.04 -0.66
N GLN A 103 5.18 15.17 -1.45
CA GLN A 103 5.05 13.75 -1.13
C GLN A 103 6.34 13.01 -1.43
N LEU A 104 6.94 12.48 -0.37
CA LEU A 104 8.13 11.64 -0.48
C LEU A 104 7.81 10.29 -1.13
N PRO A 105 8.82 9.63 -1.75
CA PRO A 105 8.67 8.25 -2.22
C PRO A 105 8.24 7.35 -1.07
N TYR A 106 7.28 6.48 -1.34
CA TYR A 106 6.80 5.52 -0.36
C TYR A 106 7.87 4.49 -0.02
N GLN A 107 8.05 4.22 1.27
CA GLN A 107 8.91 3.16 1.78
C GLN A 107 8.10 2.17 2.61
N PRO A 108 8.27 0.87 2.40
CA PRO A 108 7.69 -0.16 3.26
C PRO A 108 8.17 -0.04 4.71
N ASN A 109 7.49 -0.71 5.62
CA ASN A 109 7.93 -0.78 7.01
C ASN A 109 9.26 -1.53 7.12
N MET A 110 10.31 -0.83 7.53
CA MET A 110 11.65 -1.40 7.68
C MET A 110 11.94 -1.88 9.10
N THR A 111 10.96 -1.88 10.00
CA THR A 111 11.12 -2.37 11.38
C THR A 111 11.63 -3.82 11.36
N GLY A 112 12.64 -4.11 12.16
CA GLY A 112 13.27 -5.42 12.22
C GLY A 112 14.37 -5.68 11.18
N THR A 113 14.60 -4.72 10.24
CA THR A 113 15.69 -4.80 9.26
C THR A 113 16.87 -3.92 9.65
N ALA A 114 18.01 -4.06 8.95
CA ALA A 114 19.17 -3.18 9.10
C ALA A 114 18.86 -1.72 8.71
N GLN A 115 17.79 -1.49 7.93
CA GLN A 115 17.37 -0.18 7.45
C GLN A 115 16.28 0.45 8.34
N SER A 116 15.96 -0.17 9.49
CA SER A 116 14.98 0.37 10.42
C SER A 116 15.42 1.74 10.93
N TYR A 117 14.46 2.67 11.04
CA TYR A 117 14.73 3.98 11.64
C TYR A 117 15.18 3.79 13.10
N ARG A 118 16.30 4.40 13.43
CA ARG A 118 16.86 4.42 14.78
C ARG A 118 17.14 5.86 15.19
N PRO A 119 16.43 6.38 16.19
CA PRO A 119 16.71 7.73 16.69
C PRO A 119 18.12 7.81 17.27
N SER A 120 18.70 9.01 17.25
CA SER A 120 20.07 9.23 17.74
C SER A 120 20.30 8.82 19.20
N GLY A 121 19.27 8.91 20.04
CA GLY A 121 19.31 8.43 21.42
C GLY A 121 19.19 6.92 21.62
N SER A 122 19.01 6.15 20.55
CA SER A 122 18.92 4.69 20.62
C SER A 122 20.28 4.07 20.95
N ALA A 123 20.29 3.03 21.79
CA ALA A 123 21.49 2.23 22.07
C ALA A 123 22.10 1.57 20.83
N TYR A 124 21.28 1.36 19.78
CA TYR A 124 21.72 0.82 18.49
C TYR A 124 22.23 1.91 17.52
N SER A 125 22.27 3.17 17.93
CA SER A 125 22.87 4.29 17.22
C SER A 125 24.01 4.86 18.05
N THR A 126 24.03 6.15 18.35
CA THR A 126 25.07 6.81 19.14
C THR A 126 24.84 6.72 20.65
N GLY A 127 23.64 6.36 21.08
CA GLY A 127 23.22 6.39 22.49
C GLY A 127 23.00 7.79 23.05
N GLN A 128 23.28 8.83 22.25
CA GLN A 128 23.17 10.23 22.66
C GLN A 128 22.21 10.95 21.72
N ARG A 129 21.19 11.58 22.27
CA ARG A 129 20.31 12.46 21.53
C ARG A 129 20.85 13.88 21.48
N PRO A 130 20.54 14.66 20.47
CA PRO A 130 20.84 16.10 20.48
C PRO A 130 20.14 16.77 21.68
N LYS A 131 20.79 17.77 22.26
CA LYS A 131 20.16 18.61 23.28
C LYS A 131 18.92 19.29 22.70
N ALA A 132 17.86 19.31 23.51
CA ALA A 132 16.62 20.02 23.19
C ALA A 132 16.48 21.24 24.11
N THR A 133 15.68 22.22 23.69
CA THR A 133 15.42 23.46 24.48
C THR A 133 14.75 23.19 25.83
N GLY A 134 14.13 22.01 26.01
CA GLY A 134 13.52 21.58 27.27
C GLY A 134 14.43 20.72 28.16
N ASP A 135 15.70 20.56 27.80
CA ASP A 135 16.65 19.81 28.62
C ASP A 135 17.02 20.61 29.86
N TYR A 136 17.08 19.92 31.00
CA TYR A 136 17.52 20.51 32.25
C TYR A 136 19.01 20.86 32.16
N GLU A 137 19.34 22.11 32.44
CA GLU A 137 20.70 22.58 32.72
C GLU A 137 20.86 22.72 34.22
N SER A 138 21.82 22.00 34.79
CA SER A 138 22.11 22.08 36.23
C SER A 138 22.52 23.51 36.57
N TRP A 139 21.85 24.08 37.54
CA TRP A 139 22.31 25.34 38.13
C TRP A 139 23.68 25.12 38.81
N THR A 140 24.65 25.93 38.49
CA THR A 140 25.94 25.98 39.16
C THR A 140 26.02 27.29 39.92
N PRO A 141 26.38 27.28 41.24
CA PRO A 141 26.62 28.52 41.94
C PRO A 141 27.79 29.24 41.25
N ASP A 142 27.66 30.57 41.14
CA ASP A 142 28.73 31.41 40.61
C ASP A 142 30.00 31.15 41.41
N ALA A 143 31.07 30.75 40.72
CA ALA A 143 32.38 30.56 41.30
C ALA A 143 33.12 31.90 41.42
#